data_e0f2dc442c26ec8c0b8b0664005d5ff7
#
_entry.id   e0f2dc442c26ec8c0b8b0664005d5ff7
#
_cell.length_a   1.000
_cell.length_b   1.000
_cell.length_c   1.000
_cell.angle_alpha   90.00
_cell.angle_beta   90.00
_cell.angle_gamma   90.00
#
_symmetry.space_group_name_H-M   'P 1'
#
loop_
_entity.id
_entity.type
_entity.pdbx_description
1 polymer ?
#
loop_
_entity_poly.entity_id
_entity_poly.type
_entity_poly.pdbx_seq_one_letter_code
_entity_poly.pdbx_strand_id
1 'polypeptide(L)'
;MPFLKLIRIIFIFLKFRLNEIFPREVLPLWLKIVFFLSPFNLIPTNKKIGIRLAEALETAGPIFVKFGQLLSTRPDFLDEDIIKELQKFQNNLKPFPSEEAIEIIEKDLGLSVDELFAEFNESPLAAASIAQVHEAS
;
A
#
# COMPACT_ATOMS: atom_id res chain seq x y z
N MET A 1 11.92 13.07 16.82
CA MET A 1 11.01 13.47 17.91
C MET A 1 9.66 12.78 17.69
N PRO A 2 9.15 11.99 18.62
CA PRO A 2 7.91 11.22 18.44
C PRO A 2 6.67 12.12 18.28
N PHE A 3 6.66 13.28 18.91
CA PHE A 3 5.55 14.23 18.86
C PHE A 3 5.24 14.75 17.44
N LEU A 4 6.26 15.07 16.65
CA LEU A 4 6.07 15.50 15.26
C LEU A 4 5.49 14.40 14.36
N LYS A 5 5.87 13.15 14.62
CA LYS A 5 5.29 11.99 13.90
C LYS A 5 3.81 11.83 14.21
N LEU A 6 3.43 12.00 15.49
CA LEU A 6 2.04 11.93 15.90
C LEU A 6 1.19 13.03 15.25
N ILE A 7 1.68 14.28 15.25
CA ILE A 7 1.00 15.41 14.59
C ILE A 7 0.82 15.10 13.09
N ARG A 8 1.84 14.58 12.42
CA ARG A 8 1.76 14.19 11.01
C ARG A 8 0.67 13.13 10.77
N ILE A 9 0.58 12.12 11.62
CA ILE A 9 -0.43 11.07 11.53
C ILE A 9 -1.83 11.67 11.70
N ILE A 10 -2.04 12.50 12.74
CA ILE A 10 -3.32 13.19 12.97
C ILE A 10 -3.68 14.04 11.76
N PHE A 11 -2.74 14.80 11.21
CA PHE A 11 -2.96 15.62 10.02
C PHE A 11 -3.40 14.78 8.81
N ILE A 12 -2.77 13.63 8.57
CA ILE A 12 -3.16 12.69 7.51
C ILE A 12 -4.59 12.19 7.74
N PHE A 13 -4.92 11.79 8.96
CA PHE A 13 -6.27 11.35 9.32
C PHE A 13 -7.33 12.42 9.03
N LEU A 14 -7.04 13.68 9.38
CA LEU A 14 -7.94 14.81 9.11
C LEU A 14 -8.06 15.09 7.61
N LYS A 15 -6.91 15.14 6.90
CA LYS A 15 -6.85 15.43 5.45
C LYS A 15 -7.67 14.44 4.63
N PHE A 16 -7.56 13.15 4.94
CA PHE A 16 -8.26 12.10 4.22
C PHE A 16 -9.63 11.75 4.81
N ARG A 17 -10.08 12.48 5.85
CA ARG A 17 -11.39 12.33 6.50
C ARG A 17 -11.65 10.88 6.93
N LEU A 18 -10.66 10.25 7.56
CA LEU A 18 -10.74 8.87 7.99
C LEU A 18 -11.61 8.66 9.26
N ASN A 19 -12.14 9.75 9.83
CA ASN A 19 -13.10 9.67 10.93
C ASN A 19 -14.38 8.90 10.58
N GLU A 20 -14.68 8.74 9.29
CA GLU A 20 -15.85 7.99 8.83
C GLU A 20 -15.67 6.47 8.99
N ILE A 21 -14.43 5.98 9.15
CA ILE A 21 -14.13 4.56 9.38
C ILE A 21 -14.50 4.12 10.80
N PHE A 22 -14.41 5.07 11.75
CA PHE A 22 -14.61 4.75 13.16
C PHE A 22 -16.04 5.07 13.60
N PRO A 23 -16.71 4.15 14.32
CA PRO A 23 -17.98 4.46 14.96
C PRO A 23 -17.81 5.67 15.88
N ARG A 24 -18.73 6.63 15.78
CA ARG A 24 -18.64 7.89 16.55
C ARG A 24 -18.63 7.65 18.06
N GLU A 25 -19.18 6.52 18.52
CA GLU A 25 -19.24 6.13 19.92
C GLU A 25 -17.85 5.84 20.52
N VAL A 26 -16.95 5.30 19.71
CA VAL A 26 -15.60 4.89 20.15
C VAL A 26 -14.64 6.07 20.27
N LEU A 27 -14.92 7.17 19.57
CA LEU A 27 -14.02 8.33 19.55
C LEU A 27 -14.16 9.16 20.84
N PRO A 28 -13.05 9.48 21.54
CA PRO A 28 -13.08 10.41 22.67
C PRO A 28 -13.51 11.80 22.24
N LEU A 29 -14.14 12.55 23.16
CA LEU A 29 -14.76 13.84 22.89
C LEU A 29 -13.81 14.85 22.23
N TRP A 30 -12.56 14.91 22.67
CA TRP A 30 -11.56 15.83 22.11
C TRP A 30 -11.27 15.55 20.63
N LEU A 31 -11.22 14.26 20.22
CA LEU A 31 -11.08 13.90 18.82
C LEU A 31 -12.31 14.28 17.99
N LYS A 32 -13.51 14.10 18.53
CA LYS A 32 -14.75 14.54 17.86
C LYS A 32 -14.72 16.04 17.57
N ILE A 33 -14.24 16.84 18.55
CA ILE A 33 -14.09 18.29 18.38
C ILE A 33 -13.05 18.62 17.28
N VAL A 34 -11.89 17.96 17.32
CA VAL A 34 -10.83 18.15 16.32
C VAL A 34 -11.32 17.78 14.91
N PHE A 35 -12.04 16.67 14.77
CA PHE A 35 -12.63 16.29 13.49
C PHE A 35 -13.72 17.25 13.03
N PHE A 36 -14.57 17.71 13.93
CA PHE A 36 -15.64 18.67 13.60
C PHE A 36 -15.08 20.01 13.14
N LEU A 37 -14.04 20.52 13.77
CA LEU A 37 -13.38 21.79 13.44
C LEU A 37 -12.41 21.68 12.25
N SER A 38 -12.22 20.48 11.70
CA SER A 38 -11.29 20.26 10.60
C SER A 38 -11.73 21.02 9.34
N PRO A 39 -10.88 21.88 8.76
CA PRO A 39 -11.18 22.61 7.52
C PRO A 39 -11.38 21.66 6.33
N PHE A 40 -10.84 20.45 6.39
CA PHE A 40 -11.00 19.45 5.34
C PHE A 40 -12.44 18.94 5.19
N ASN A 41 -13.30 19.13 6.20
CA ASN A 41 -14.74 18.81 6.08
C ASN A 41 -15.47 19.72 5.09
N LEU A 42 -14.94 20.90 4.80
CA LEU A 42 -15.51 21.85 3.86
C LEU A 42 -15.16 21.51 2.41
N ILE A 43 -14.15 20.64 2.19
CA ILE A 43 -13.73 20.24 0.84
C ILE A 43 -14.59 19.04 0.43
N PRO A 44 -15.44 19.17 -0.62
CA PRO A 44 -16.22 18.03 -1.09
C PRO A 44 -15.30 16.92 -1.60
N THR A 45 -15.60 15.67 -1.23
CA THR A 45 -14.88 14.51 -1.74
C THR A 45 -15.87 13.51 -2.29
N ASN A 46 -15.66 13.10 -3.53
CA ASN A 46 -16.42 12.03 -4.18
C ASN A 46 -15.69 10.67 -4.09
N LYS A 47 -14.50 10.64 -3.44
CA LYS A 47 -13.72 9.42 -3.29
C LYS A 47 -14.33 8.52 -2.23
N LYS A 48 -14.48 7.24 -2.55
CA LYS A 48 -14.87 6.20 -1.59
C LYS A 48 -13.87 6.12 -0.43
N ILE A 49 -14.35 5.67 0.72
CA ILE A 49 -13.55 5.59 1.95
C ILE A 49 -12.32 4.68 1.79
N GLY A 50 -12.42 3.58 1.05
CA GLY A 50 -11.30 2.68 0.77
C GLY A 50 -10.17 3.36 0.00
N ILE A 51 -10.50 4.17 -1.01
CA ILE A 51 -9.50 4.96 -1.78
C ILE A 51 -8.81 5.96 -0.87
N ARG A 52 -9.57 6.69 -0.04
CA ARG A 52 -9.01 7.68 0.89
C ARG A 52 -8.11 7.03 1.92
N LEU A 53 -8.46 5.85 2.42
CA LEU A 53 -7.63 5.08 3.33
C LEU A 53 -6.33 4.63 2.66
N ALA A 54 -6.39 4.10 1.45
CA ALA A 54 -5.21 3.69 0.70
C ALA A 54 -4.24 4.88 0.49
N GLU A 55 -4.74 6.00 -0.02
CA GLU A 55 -3.95 7.23 -0.21
C GLU A 55 -3.34 7.76 1.10
N ALA A 56 -4.07 7.64 2.21
CA ALA A 56 -3.58 8.03 3.53
C ALA A 56 -2.42 7.15 4.00
N LEU A 57 -2.54 5.82 3.83
CA LEU A 57 -1.50 4.87 4.19
C LEU A 57 -0.22 5.06 3.34
N GLU A 58 -0.37 5.32 2.03
CA GLU A 58 0.75 5.68 1.15
C GLU A 58 1.43 6.98 1.62
N THR A 59 0.65 8.01 1.92
CA THR A 59 1.16 9.30 2.42
C THR A 59 1.88 9.15 3.77
N ALA A 60 1.41 8.24 4.62
CA ALA A 60 2.00 7.97 5.93
C ALA A 60 3.35 7.25 5.81
N GLY A 61 3.54 6.44 4.76
CA GLY A 61 4.83 5.83 4.40
C GLY A 61 4.83 4.29 4.42
N PRO A 62 5.99 3.67 4.12
CA PRO A 62 6.09 2.23 3.83
C PRO A 62 5.58 1.31 4.95
N ILE A 63 5.76 1.68 6.21
CA ILE A 63 5.26 0.91 7.36
C ILE A 63 3.73 0.82 7.32
N PHE A 64 3.07 1.93 6.97
CA PHE A 64 1.60 1.98 6.88
C PHE A 64 1.08 1.25 5.65
N VAL A 65 1.81 1.27 4.53
CA VAL A 65 1.51 0.44 3.36
C VAL A 65 1.56 -1.05 3.73
N LYS A 66 2.60 -1.49 4.45
CA LYS A 66 2.67 -2.88 4.96
C LYS A 66 1.52 -3.22 5.91
N PHE A 67 1.12 -2.28 6.74
CA PHE A 67 -0.06 -2.45 7.59
C PHE A 67 -1.33 -2.58 6.76
N GLY A 68 -1.50 -1.78 5.71
CA GLY A 68 -2.61 -1.90 4.75
C GLY A 68 -2.63 -3.26 4.03
N GLN A 69 -1.47 -3.78 3.65
CA GLN A 69 -1.33 -5.13 3.08
C GLN A 69 -1.82 -6.21 4.06
N LEU A 70 -1.45 -6.11 5.33
CA LEU A 70 -1.95 -7.00 6.38
C LEU A 70 -3.48 -6.90 6.56
N LEU A 71 -4.01 -5.70 6.61
CA LEU A 71 -5.46 -5.47 6.74
C LEU A 71 -6.25 -6.05 5.57
N SER A 72 -5.70 -6.01 4.35
CA SER A 72 -6.35 -6.57 3.16
C SER A 72 -6.53 -8.08 3.18
N THR A 73 -5.82 -8.79 4.07
CA THR A 73 -5.97 -10.24 4.27
C THR A 73 -7.01 -10.61 5.33
N ARG A 74 -7.62 -9.62 5.97
CA ARG A 74 -8.56 -9.80 7.09
C ARG A 74 -9.95 -9.22 6.76
N PRO A 75 -10.77 -9.95 6.01
CA PRO A 75 -12.11 -9.50 5.59
C PRO A 75 -13.12 -9.40 6.76
N ASP A 76 -12.77 -9.92 7.93
CA ASP A 76 -13.53 -9.85 9.15
C ASP A 76 -13.53 -8.47 9.84
N PHE A 77 -12.59 -7.58 9.49
CA PHE A 77 -12.43 -6.27 10.14
C PHE A 77 -12.91 -5.08 9.33
N LEU A 78 -12.98 -5.20 8.02
CA LEU A 78 -13.21 -4.07 7.11
C LEU A 78 -14.22 -4.43 6.03
N ASP A 79 -14.95 -3.42 5.57
CA ASP A 79 -15.87 -3.56 4.44
C ASP A 79 -15.14 -4.01 3.17
N GLU A 80 -15.82 -4.79 2.34
CA GLU A 80 -15.28 -5.38 1.11
C GLU A 80 -14.68 -4.32 0.16
N ASP A 81 -15.32 -3.15 0.05
CA ASP A 81 -14.84 -2.03 -0.77
C ASP A 81 -13.48 -1.49 -0.28
N ILE A 82 -13.26 -1.46 1.04
CA ILE A 82 -11.99 -1.05 1.63
C ILE A 82 -10.91 -2.10 1.33
N ILE A 83 -11.25 -3.38 1.53
CA ILE A 83 -10.33 -4.50 1.28
C ILE A 83 -9.86 -4.52 -0.16
N LYS A 84 -10.76 -4.35 -1.13
CA LYS A 84 -10.41 -4.28 -2.56
C LYS A 84 -9.39 -3.18 -2.87
N GLU A 85 -9.52 -2.01 -2.25
CA GLU A 85 -8.55 -0.93 -2.43
C GLU A 85 -7.19 -1.25 -1.79
N LEU A 86 -7.18 -1.84 -0.59
CA LEU A 86 -5.94 -2.22 0.09
C LEU A 86 -5.23 -3.41 -0.58
N GLN A 87 -5.96 -4.31 -1.25
CA GLN A 87 -5.37 -5.40 -2.04
C GLN A 87 -4.50 -4.90 -3.19
N LYS A 88 -4.75 -3.68 -3.70
CA LYS A 88 -3.88 -3.07 -4.71
C LYS A 88 -2.43 -2.89 -4.22
N PHE A 89 -2.23 -2.75 -2.92
CA PHE A 89 -0.87 -2.71 -2.35
C PHE A 89 -0.10 -4.02 -2.51
N GLN A 90 -0.77 -5.15 -2.68
CA GLN A 90 -0.12 -6.43 -2.93
C GLN A 90 0.34 -6.55 -4.38
N ASN A 91 -0.38 -5.88 -5.30
CA ASN A 91 -0.14 -5.96 -6.74
C ASN A 91 0.76 -4.83 -7.28
N ASN A 92 1.05 -3.80 -6.50
CA ASN A 92 1.82 -2.61 -6.91
C ASN A 92 3.28 -2.63 -6.45
N LEU A 93 3.88 -3.81 -6.29
CA LEU A 93 5.32 -3.89 -6.06
C LEU A 93 6.01 -3.58 -7.39
N LYS A 94 6.79 -2.50 -7.40
CA LYS A 94 7.62 -2.18 -8.55
C LYS A 94 8.62 -3.33 -8.73
N PRO A 95 8.73 -3.87 -9.94
CA PRO A 95 9.78 -4.84 -10.22
C PRO A 95 11.16 -4.20 -9.95
N PHE A 96 12.10 -4.98 -9.48
CA PHE A 96 13.50 -4.59 -9.45
C PHE A 96 14.09 -4.69 -10.87
N PRO A 97 15.23 -4.02 -11.16
CA PRO A 97 15.82 -4.00 -12.48
C PRO A 97 16.04 -5.40 -13.05
N SER A 98 15.79 -5.57 -14.35
CA SER A 98 15.92 -6.88 -15.00
C SER A 98 17.35 -7.40 -15.00
N GLU A 99 18.31 -6.48 -15.01
CA GLU A 99 19.75 -6.80 -14.91
C GLU A 99 20.06 -7.52 -13.58
N GLU A 100 19.44 -7.07 -12.48
CA GLU A 100 19.59 -7.71 -11.16
C GLU A 100 18.94 -9.10 -11.15
N ALA A 101 17.79 -9.27 -11.85
CA ALA A 101 17.15 -10.56 -11.99
C ALA A 101 18.05 -11.55 -12.77
N ILE A 102 18.64 -11.10 -13.85
CA ILE A 102 19.57 -11.89 -14.67
C ILE A 102 20.80 -12.30 -13.84
N GLU A 103 21.44 -11.37 -13.14
CA GLU A 103 22.57 -11.67 -12.25
C GLU A 103 22.26 -12.73 -11.20
N ILE A 104 21.05 -12.70 -10.61
CA ILE A 104 20.60 -13.70 -9.64
C ILE A 104 20.46 -15.07 -10.30
N ILE A 105 19.81 -15.13 -11.47
CA ILE A 105 19.60 -16.38 -12.22
C ILE A 105 20.94 -17.01 -12.62
N GLU A 106 21.83 -16.22 -13.20
CA GLU A 106 23.14 -16.71 -13.66
C GLU A 106 24.03 -17.15 -12.51
N LYS A 107 24.00 -16.43 -11.39
CA LYS A 107 24.72 -16.81 -10.17
C LYS A 107 24.21 -18.11 -9.56
N ASP A 108 22.89 -18.29 -9.51
CA ASP A 108 22.30 -19.46 -8.85
C ASP A 108 22.35 -20.71 -9.72
N LEU A 109 22.22 -20.57 -11.05
CA LEU A 109 22.21 -21.67 -12.01
C LEU A 109 23.58 -21.94 -12.65
N GLY A 110 24.54 -21.01 -12.55
CA GLY A 110 25.93 -21.17 -12.97
C GLY A 110 26.16 -21.09 -14.48
N LEU A 111 25.16 -20.70 -15.26
CA LEU A 111 25.19 -20.52 -16.71
C LEU A 111 24.55 -19.17 -17.05
N SER A 112 24.91 -18.60 -18.20
CA SER A 112 24.24 -17.38 -18.67
C SER A 112 22.79 -17.62 -19.05
N VAL A 113 21.97 -16.57 -19.00
CA VAL A 113 20.56 -16.63 -19.38
C VAL A 113 20.40 -17.12 -20.83
N ASP A 114 21.29 -16.71 -21.74
CA ASP A 114 21.30 -17.13 -23.15
C ASP A 114 21.68 -18.61 -23.33
N GLU A 115 22.39 -19.22 -22.39
CA GLU A 115 22.70 -20.64 -22.38
C GLU A 115 21.61 -21.49 -21.75
N LEU A 116 20.84 -20.89 -20.82
CA LEU A 116 19.78 -21.55 -20.06
C LEU A 116 18.45 -21.59 -20.83
N PHE A 117 18.15 -20.52 -21.57
CA PHE A 117 16.86 -20.33 -22.21
C PHE A 117 17.05 -19.93 -23.67
N ALA A 118 16.20 -20.47 -24.55
CA ALA A 118 16.16 -20.05 -25.95
C ALA A 118 15.65 -18.64 -26.14
N GLU A 119 14.71 -18.22 -25.25
CA GLU A 119 14.20 -16.86 -25.16
C GLU A 119 13.97 -16.53 -23.67
N PHE A 120 14.35 -15.33 -23.26
CA PHE A 120 14.10 -14.79 -21.94
C PHE A 120 13.49 -13.40 -22.05
N ASN A 121 12.31 -13.22 -21.46
CA ASN A 121 11.67 -11.92 -21.43
C ASN A 121 12.16 -11.11 -20.22
N GLU A 122 12.91 -10.07 -20.47
CA GLU A 122 13.43 -9.17 -19.43
C GLU A 122 12.31 -8.44 -18.68
N SER A 123 11.14 -8.23 -19.32
CA SER A 123 10.00 -7.60 -18.67
C SER A 123 9.27 -8.62 -17.80
N PRO A 124 9.19 -8.42 -16.47
CA PRO A 124 8.54 -9.39 -15.62
C PRO A 124 7.03 -9.43 -15.83
N LEU A 125 6.46 -10.62 -15.84
CA LEU A 125 5.01 -10.84 -15.85
C LEU A 125 4.37 -10.42 -14.53
N ALA A 126 5.08 -10.62 -13.43
CA ALA A 126 4.62 -10.25 -12.09
C ALA A 126 5.81 -9.99 -11.16
N ALA A 127 5.63 -9.12 -10.19
CA ALA A 127 6.58 -8.86 -9.11
C ALA A 127 5.90 -9.01 -7.74
N ALA A 128 6.56 -9.69 -6.83
CA ALA A 128 6.13 -9.87 -5.45
C ALA A 128 7.22 -9.40 -4.48
N SER A 129 6.92 -9.38 -3.18
CA SER A 129 7.85 -8.89 -2.15
C SER A 129 9.14 -9.71 -2.03
N ILE A 130 9.17 -10.90 -2.56
CA ILE A 130 10.29 -11.86 -2.45
C ILE A 130 10.80 -12.36 -3.80
N ALA A 131 10.12 -12.07 -4.92
CA ALA A 131 10.50 -12.61 -6.23
C ALA A 131 9.86 -11.83 -7.39
N GLN A 132 10.42 -12.00 -8.57
CA GLN A 132 9.81 -11.68 -9.86
C GLN A 132 9.56 -12.95 -10.66
N VAL A 133 8.58 -12.90 -11.55
CA VAL A 133 8.29 -13.99 -12.50
C VAL A 133 8.54 -13.46 -13.91
N HIS A 134 9.42 -14.13 -14.62
CA HIS A 134 9.74 -13.85 -16.02
C HIS A 134 9.27 -15.00 -16.91
N GLU A 135 8.91 -14.67 -18.14
CA GLU A 135 8.60 -15.65 -19.17
C GLU A 135 9.90 -16.09 -19.81
N ALA A 136 10.11 -17.40 -19.96
CA ALA A 136 11.28 -17.97 -20.61
C ALA A 136 10.89 -19.28 -21.32
N SER A 137 11.58 -19.61 -22.38
CA SER A 137 11.37 -20.85 -23.18
C SER A 137 12.71 -21.55 -23.50
#